data_1396d959c1ec9599f1d9b3da1940f812
#
_entry.id   1396d959c1ec9599f1d9b3da1940f812
#
_cell.length_a   1.000
_cell.length_b   1.000
_cell.length_c   1.000
_cell.angle_alpha   90.00
_cell.angle_beta   90.00
_cell.angle_gamma   90.00
#
_symmetry.space_group_name_H-M   'P 1'
#
loop_
_entity.id
_entity.type
_entity.pdbx_description
1 polymer ?
#
loop_
_entity_poly.entity_id
_entity_poly.type
_entity_poly.pdbx_seq_one_letter_code
_entity_poly.pdbx_strand_id
1 'polypeptide(L)'
;SKDRLVTVRENPDNEEGMTLLHRHRIEKVLVVDDDFRLRGMITAKDYQKATDYPLASKDGLGALRVGAAVGTGGDTEERVSGLVSAGVDVLVVDTAHGHTKSVLDRVKQIKADHSDIPLIAGNIVTGEAAHSLVGAGADAVKVGIGPGSICTTRVIAGVGVPQITAVAE
;
A
#
# COMPACT_ATOMS: atom_id res chain seq x y z
N SER A 1 31.77 22.66 7.70
CA SER A 1 31.42 24.07 7.47
C SER A 1 30.16 24.09 6.58
N LYS A 2 29.17 24.93 6.87
CA LYS A 2 27.95 25.12 6.07
C LYS A 2 28.27 25.45 4.61
N ASP A 3 29.41 26.11 4.37
CA ASP A 3 29.87 26.57 3.04
C ASP A 3 30.33 25.43 2.11
N ARG A 4 30.40 24.19 2.62
CA ARG A 4 30.75 23.00 1.85
C ARG A 4 29.57 22.05 1.62
N LEU A 5 28.36 22.38 2.12
CA LEU A 5 27.16 21.57 1.92
C LEU A 5 26.55 21.90 0.56
N VAL A 6 26.25 20.86 -0.19
CA VAL A 6 25.44 20.99 -1.41
C VAL A 6 23.99 20.79 -1.01
N THR A 7 23.17 21.82 -1.24
CA THR A 7 21.77 21.84 -0.83
C THR A 7 20.88 22.28 -1.98
N VAL A 8 19.62 21.87 -1.94
CA VAL A 8 18.52 22.37 -2.78
C VAL A 8 17.38 22.88 -1.90
N ARG A 9 16.53 23.72 -2.45
CA ARG A 9 15.31 24.16 -1.80
C ARG A 9 14.22 23.07 -1.85
N GLU A 10 13.16 23.25 -1.08
CA GLU A 10 12.00 22.37 -1.13
C GLU A 10 11.42 22.31 -2.55
N ASN A 11 10.96 21.13 -2.96
CA ASN A 11 10.44 20.83 -4.29
C ASN A 11 11.43 21.18 -5.44
N PRO A 12 12.68 20.70 -5.39
CA PRO A 12 13.62 20.95 -6.47
C PRO A 12 13.14 20.28 -7.75
N ASP A 13 13.47 20.87 -8.89
CA ASP A 13 13.32 20.19 -10.17
C ASP A 13 14.21 18.93 -10.17
N ASN A 14 13.67 17.84 -10.75
CA ASN A 14 14.43 16.60 -10.86
C ASN A 14 15.78 16.77 -11.55
N GLU A 15 15.90 17.67 -12.54
CA GLU A 15 17.15 17.96 -13.23
C GLU A 15 18.17 18.70 -12.36
N GLU A 16 17.71 19.60 -11.49
CA GLU A 16 18.58 20.36 -10.59
C GLU A 16 19.33 19.45 -9.63
N GLY A 17 18.59 18.57 -8.94
CA GLY A 17 19.18 17.63 -7.98
C GLY A 17 20.17 16.65 -8.65
N MET A 18 19.81 16.11 -9.81
CA MET A 18 20.71 15.23 -10.59
C MET A 18 21.99 15.95 -11.01
N THR A 19 21.86 17.17 -11.52
CA THR A 19 23.01 18.00 -11.94
C THR A 19 23.97 18.23 -10.78
N LEU A 20 23.46 18.54 -9.58
CA LEU A 20 24.28 18.74 -8.39
C LEU A 20 25.00 17.46 -7.94
N LEU A 21 24.31 16.31 -7.94
CA LEU A 21 24.91 15.02 -7.61
C LEU A 21 26.09 14.70 -8.55
N HIS A 22 25.89 14.86 -9.86
CA HIS A 22 26.92 14.62 -10.88
C HIS A 22 28.07 15.62 -10.80
N ARG A 23 27.76 16.92 -10.73
CA ARG A 23 28.77 18.01 -10.70
C ARG A 23 29.72 17.91 -9.50
N HIS A 24 29.15 17.59 -8.34
CA HIS A 24 29.91 17.48 -7.09
C HIS A 24 30.42 16.08 -6.78
N ARG A 25 30.05 15.06 -7.60
CA ARG A 25 30.39 13.65 -7.41
C ARG A 25 29.99 13.13 -6.03
N ILE A 26 28.79 13.50 -5.60
CA ILE A 26 28.21 13.11 -4.31
C ILE A 26 26.99 12.23 -4.55
N GLU A 27 26.65 11.39 -3.57
CA GLU A 27 25.50 10.50 -3.64
C GLU A 27 24.21 11.09 -3.05
N LYS A 28 24.33 12.20 -2.32
CA LYS A 28 23.24 12.78 -1.54
C LYS A 28 23.28 14.30 -1.59
N VAL A 29 22.10 14.92 -1.76
CA VAL A 29 21.89 16.37 -1.67
C VAL A 29 20.88 16.63 -0.56
N LEU A 30 21.15 17.62 0.29
CA LEU A 30 20.24 17.99 1.37
C LEU A 30 19.17 18.96 0.87
N VAL A 31 17.94 18.73 1.27
CA VAL A 31 16.83 19.65 1.03
C VAL A 31 16.67 20.55 2.24
N VAL A 32 16.68 21.85 2.04
CA VAL A 32 16.57 22.86 3.11
C VAL A 32 15.48 23.88 2.81
N ASP A 33 14.87 24.44 3.86
CA ASP A 33 13.97 25.59 3.74
C ASP A 33 14.73 26.92 3.61
N ASP A 34 13.99 28.02 3.57
CA ASP A 34 14.55 29.36 3.45
C ASP A 34 15.41 29.80 4.66
N ASP A 35 15.14 29.23 5.83
CA ASP A 35 15.92 29.44 7.04
C ASP A 35 17.14 28.50 7.15
N PHE A 36 17.43 27.73 6.07
CA PHE A 36 18.50 26.74 6.03
C PHE A 36 18.33 25.59 7.03
N ARG A 37 17.08 25.23 7.37
CA ARG A 37 16.76 24.07 8.20
C ARG A 37 16.60 22.84 7.31
N LEU A 38 17.11 21.71 7.77
CA LEU A 38 17.01 20.44 7.06
C LEU A 38 15.53 19.99 6.99
N ARG A 39 15.04 19.77 5.77
CA ARG A 39 13.67 19.28 5.47
C ARG A 39 13.70 17.87 4.90
N GLY A 40 14.77 17.49 4.23
CA GLY A 40 14.89 16.17 3.63
C GLY A 40 16.24 15.92 2.98
N MET A 41 16.30 14.84 2.22
CA MET A 41 17.50 14.44 1.50
C MET A 41 17.07 13.72 0.22
N ILE A 42 17.75 14.01 -0.87
CA ILE A 42 17.59 13.33 -2.16
C ILE A 42 18.87 12.56 -2.45
N THR A 43 18.74 11.33 -2.92
CA THR A 43 19.88 10.48 -3.26
C THR A 43 19.90 10.13 -4.74
N ALA A 44 21.07 9.75 -5.26
CA ALA A 44 21.20 9.22 -6.62
C ALA A 44 20.30 7.98 -6.83
N LYS A 45 20.08 7.17 -5.78
CA LYS A 45 19.18 6.01 -5.84
C LYS A 45 17.70 6.38 -5.99
N ASP A 46 17.27 7.53 -5.48
CA ASP A 46 15.88 7.96 -5.62
C ASP A 46 15.57 8.28 -7.09
N TYR A 47 16.49 8.95 -7.77
CA TYR A 47 16.39 9.18 -9.21
C TYR A 47 16.45 7.89 -10.02
N GLN A 48 17.38 6.97 -9.68
CA GLN A 48 17.47 5.67 -10.34
C GLN A 48 16.15 4.91 -10.21
N LYS A 49 15.59 4.84 -9.00
CA LYS A 49 14.30 4.19 -8.75
C LYS A 49 13.13 4.86 -9.48
N ALA A 50 13.13 6.19 -9.59
CA ALA A 50 12.10 6.90 -10.32
C ALA A 50 12.13 6.57 -11.83
N THR A 51 13.34 6.34 -12.38
CA THR A 51 13.53 5.93 -13.76
C THR A 51 13.20 4.45 -13.98
N ASP A 52 13.65 3.58 -13.08
CA ASP A 52 13.47 2.13 -13.20
C ASP A 52 12.01 1.70 -12.91
N TYR A 53 11.31 2.46 -12.06
CA TYR A 53 9.94 2.17 -11.62
C TYR A 53 9.01 3.36 -11.77
N PRO A 54 8.74 3.83 -13.01
CA PRO A 54 7.94 5.05 -13.24
C PRO A 54 6.47 4.88 -12.82
N LEU A 55 5.97 3.64 -12.77
CA LEU A 55 4.60 3.30 -12.39
C LEU A 55 4.45 2.90 -10.91
N ALA A 56 5.47 3.11 -10.08
CA ALA A 56 5.38 2.83 -8.65
C ALA A 56 4.23 3.62 -8.01
N SER A 57 3.42 2.94 -7.19
CA SER A 57 2.30 3.56 -6.48
C SER A 57 2.83 4.47 -5.37
N LYS A 58 2.71 5.78 -5.58
CA LYS A 58 3.20 6.82 -4.68
C LYS A 58 2.07 7.72 -4.21
N ASP A 59 2.25 8.34 -3.07
CA ASP A 59 1.39 9.40 -2.55
C ASP A 59 1.74 10.77 -3.16
N GLY A 60 1.04 11.82 -2.74
CA GLY A 60 1.28 13.20 -3.20
C GLY A 60 2.64 13.79 -2.80
N LEU A 61 3.35 13.17 -1.88
CA LEU A 61 4.69 13.55 -1.43
C LEU A 61 5.80 12.72 -2.09
N GLY A 62 5.43 11.76 -2.96
CA GLY A 62 6.37 10.89 -3.65
C GLY A 62 6.82 9.67 -2.83
N ALA A 63 6.28 9.45 -1.63
CA ALA A 63 6.53 8.25 -0.83
C ALA A 63 5.72 7.05 -1.35
N LEU A 64 6.27 5.84 -1.25
CA LEU A 64 5.54 4.63 -1.64
C LEU A 64 4.31 4.44 -0.75
N ARG A 65 3.18 4.12 -1.35
CA ARG A 65 1.98 3.76 -0.59
C ARG A 65 2.16 2.43 0.12
N VAL A 66 1.61 2.35 1.33
CA VAL A 66 1.74 1.19 2.22
C VAL A 66 0.39 0.59 2.52
N GLY A 67 0.25 -0.72 2.28
CA GLY A 67 -0.92 -1.50 2.67
C GLY A 67 -0.66 -2.37 3.89
N ALA A 68 -1.67 -2.58 4.73
CA ALA A 68 -1.58 -3.47 5.87
C ALA A 68 -2.73 -4.48 5.91
N ALA A 69 -2.39 -5.75 6.14
CA ALA A 69 -3.38 -6.81 6.29
C ALA A 69 -3.88 -6.92 7.73
N VAL A 70 -5.17 -7.15 7.87
CA VAL A 70 -5.87 -7.40 9.12
C VAL A 70 -6.78 -8.62 8.98
N GLY A 71 -7.07 -9.29 10.08
CA GLY A 71 -8.00 -10.42 10.14
C GLY A 71 -9.38 -9.99 10.64
N THR A 72 -10.08 -10.98 11.25
CA THR A 72 -11.41 -10.79 11.89
C THR A 72 -11.38 -11.11 13.39
N GLY A 73 -10.20 -11.23 13.99
CA GLY A 73 -10.01 -11.52 15.41
C GLY A 73 -10.44 -10.36 16.32
N GLY A 74 -10.46 -10.63 17.63
CA GLY A 74 -10.90 -9.65 18.64
C GLY A 74 -9.98 -8.43 18.78
N ASP A 75 -8.71 -8.56 18.41
CA ASP A 75 -7.69 -7.49 18.43
C ASP A 75 -7.66 -6.61 17.17
N THR A 76 -8.49 -6.97 16.17
CA THR A 76 -8.46 -6.30 14.86
C THR A 76 -8.82 -4.82 14.95
N GLU A 77 -9.74 -4.43 15.81
CA GLU A 77 -10.18 -3.04 15.95
C GLU A 77 -9.05 -2.13 16.47
N GLU A 78 -8.36 -2.56 17.53
CA GLU A 78 -7.20 -1.85 18.06
C GLU A 78 -6.08 -1.75 17.00
N ARG A 79 -5.83 -2.85 16.30
CA ARG A 79 -4.84 -2.92 15.23
C ARG A 79 -5.19 -1.97 14.07
N VAL A 80 -6.44 -1.93 13.62
CA VAL A 80 -6.91 -1.01 12.57
C VAL A 80 -6.70 0.43 12.99
N SER A 81 -7.14 0.82 14.20
CA SER A 81 -6.97 2.17 14.73
C SER A 81 -5.49 2.58 14.81
N GLY A 82 -4.63 1.68 15.24
CA GLY A 82 -3.17 1.90 15.27
C GLY A 82 -2.57 2.09 13.88
N LEU A 83 -2.98 1.29 12.90
CA LEU A 83 -2.51 1.39 11.50
C LEU A 83 -2.97 2.70 10.84
N VAL A 84 -4.23 3.09 11.03
CA VAL A 84 -4.76 4.35 10.53
C VAL A 84 -4.02 5.54 11.15
N SER A 85 -3.81 5.52 12.47
CA SER A 85 -3.04 6.55 13.18
C SER A 85 -1.58 6.63 12.72
N ALA A 86 -1.00 5.51 12.26
CA ALA A 86 0.35 5.46 11.70
C ALA A 86 0.42 5.90 10.22
N GLY A 87 -0.71 6.22 9.58
CA GLY A 87 -0.76 6.71 8.21
C GLY A 87 -0.73 5.62 7.14
N VAL A 88 -1.35 4.46 7.38
CA VAL A 88 -1.52 3.43 6.34
C VAL A 88 -2.37 3.97 5.18
N ASP A 89 -1.98 3.67 3.94
CA ASP A 89 -2.73 4.12 2.75
C ASP A 89 -3.88 3.20 2.37
N VAL A 90 -3.81 1.91 2.70
CA VAL A 90 -4.85 0.93 2.37
C VAL A 90 -4.88 -0.21 3.40
N LEU A 91 -6.07 -0.61 3.79
CA LEU A 91 -6.28 -1.79 4.63
C LEU A 91 -6.74 -2.98 3.78
N VAL A 92 -6.31 -4.18 4.16
CA VAL A 92 -6.71 -5.42 3.49
C VAL A 92 -7.26 -6.38 4.52
N VAL A 93 -8.57 -6.65 4.49
CA VAL A 93 -9.17 -7.76 5.27
C VAL A 93 -8.84 -9.05 4.52
N ASP A 94 -7.78 -9.73 4.95
CA ASP A 94 -7.21 -10.90 4.27
C ASP A 94 -7.56 -12.19 5.03
N THR A 95 -8.39 -13.02 4.42
CA THR A 95 -8.89 -14.26 5.03
C THR A 95 -8.90 -15.40 4.01
N ALA A 96 -8.89 -16.63 4.50
CA ALA A 96 -8.99 -17.82 3.66
C ALA A 96 -10.39 -17.96 2.99
N HIS A 97 -11.42 -17.32 3.57
CA HIS A 97 -12.79 -17.34 3.05
C HIS A 97 -13.48 -16.00 3.29
N GLY A 98 -13.40 -15.11 2.32
CA GLY A 98 -13.92 -13.74 2.40
C GLY A 98 -15.45 -13.64 2.46
N HIS A 99 -16.19 -14.65 1.97
CA HIS A 99 -17.65 -14.65 1.98
C HIS A 99 -18.22 -15.26 3.28
N THR A 100 -17.73 -14.81 4.42
CA THR A 100 -18.26 -15.20 5.73
C THR A 100 -18.88 -14.00 6.44
N LYS A 101 -19.85 -14.28 7.33
CA LYS A 101 -20.51 -13.22 8.12
C LYS A 101 -19.49 -12.38 8.90
N SER A 102 -18.46 -12.99 9.50
CA SER A 102 -17.43 -12.30 10.27
C SER A 102 -16.60 -11.32 9.42
N VAL A 103 -16.33 -11.67 8.15
CA VAL A 103 -15.63 -10.79 7.22
C VAL A 103 -16.51 -9.63 6.79
N LEU A 104 -17.78 -9.91 6.41
CA LEU A 104 -18.73 -8.88 6.02
C LEU A 104 -19.00 -7.88 7.17
N ASP A 105 -19.17 -8.37 8.39
CA ASP A 105 -19.36 -7.52 9.57
C ASP A 105 -18.09 -6.69 9.85
N ARG A 106 -16.89 -7.26 9.69
CA ARG A 106 -15.62 -6.54 9.86
C ARG A 106 -15.44 -5.44 8.82
N VAL A 107 -15.76 -5.71 7.55
CA VAL A 107 -15.73 -4.70 6.47
C VAL A 107 -16.66 -3.54 6.80
N LYS A 108 -17.90 -3.82 7.19
CA LYS A 108 -18.89 -2.79 7.60
C LYS A 108 -18.37 -1.94 8.76
N GLN A 109 -17.80 -2.58 9.78
CA GLN A 109 -17.27 -1.88 10.96
C GLN A 109 -16.11 -0.96 10.57
N ILE A 110 -15.11 -1.46 9.84
CA ILE A 110 -13.97 -0.64 9.42
C ILE A 110 -14.43 0.57 8.61
N LYS A 111 -15.36 0.38 7.67
CA LYS A 111 -15.87 1.50 6.84
C LYS A 111 -16.75 2.47 7.61
N ALA A 112 -17.41 2.02 8.68
CA ALA A 112 -18.18 2.91 9.57
C ALA A 112 -17.25 3.80 10.41
N ASP A 113 -16.14 3.23 10.90
CA ASP A 113 -15.21 3.92 11.80
C ASP A 113 -14.16 4.74 11.03
N HIS A 114 -13.79 4.31 9.81
CA HIS A 114 -12.72 4.86 8.98
C HIS A 114 -13.14 4.94 7.50
N SER A 115 -14.15 5.75 7.19
CA SER A 115 -14.76 5.86 5.84
C SER A 115 -13.76 6.20 4.74
N ASP A 116 -12.75 7.00 5.05
CA ASP A 116 -11.81 7.57 4.08
C ASP A 116 -10.67 6.62 3.71
N ILE A 117 -10.46 5.54 4.51
CA ILE A 117 -9.41 4.57 4.22
C ILE A 117 -9.87 3.58 3.14
N PRO A 118 -9.15 3.45 2.03
CA PRO A 118 -9.39 2.40 1.05
C PRO A 118 -9.32 1.01 1.70
N LEU A 119 -10.31 0.18 1.44
CA LEU A 119 -10.44 -1.15 2.04
C LEU A 119 -10.59 -2.22 0.96
N ILE A 120 -9.64 -3.16 0.94
CA ILE A 120 -9.68 -4.35 0.11
C ILE A 120 -10.13 -5.51 0.99
N ALA A 121 -11.00 -6.40 0.49
CA ALA A 121 -11.43 -7.56 1.26
C ALA A 121 -11.41 -8.85 0.42
N GLY A 122 -11.08 -9.96 1.06
CA GLY A 122 -11.04 -11.29 0.42
C GLY A 122 -10.49 -12.37 1.37
N ASN A 123 -10.18 -13.53 0.83
CA ASN A 123 -10.22 -13.91 -0.59
C ASN A 123 -11.57 -14.50 -0.98
N ILE A 124 -11.96 -14.29 -2.21
CA ILE A 124 -13.20 -14.79 -2.78
C ILE A 124 -12.95 -15.43 -4.15
N VAL A 125 -13.95 -16.18 -4.66
CA VAL A 125 -13.90 -16.84 -5.98
C VAL A 125 -15.24 -16.80 -6.72
N THR A 126 -16.25 -16.09 -6.21
CA THR A 126 -17.56 -15.99 -6.83
C THR A 126 -18.05 -14.56 -6.94
N GLY A 127 -18.84 -14.26 -7.98
CA GLY A 127 -19.48 -12.96 -8.17
C GLY A 127 -20.42 -12.59 -7.03
N GLU A 128 -21.16 -13.56 -6.45
CA GLU A 128 -22.01 -13.34 -5.27
C GLU A 128 -21.22 -12.81 -4.07
N ALA A 129 -20.03 -13.40 -3.82
CA ALA A 129 -19.15 -12.95 -2.75
C ALA A 129 -18.60 -11.52 -3.01
N ALA A 130 -18.30 -11.20 -4.28
CA ALA A 130 -17.88 -9.86 -4.66
C ALA A 130 -19.00 -8.84 -4.38
N HIS A 131 -20.24 -9.13 -4.82
CA HIS A 131 -21.40 -8.28 -4.52
C HIS A 131 -21.61 -8.08 -3.02
N SER A 132 -21.46 -9.15 -2.23
CA SER A 132 -21.62 -9.09 -0.77
C SER A 132 -20.57 -8.20 -0.10
N LEU A 133 -19.31 -8.30 -0.50
CA LEU A 133 -18.22 -7.47 0.04
C LEU A 133 -18.34 -6.00 -0.37
N VAL A 134 -18.67 -5.72 -1.63
CA VAL A 134 -18.92 -4.36 -2.10
C VAL A 134 -20.14 -3.76 -1.39
N GLY A 135 -21.22 -4.53 -1.24
CA GLY A 135 -22.39 -4.13 -0.47
C GLY A 135 -22.12 -3.90 1.02
N ALA A 136 -21.08 -4.53 1.57
CA ALA A 136 -20.58 -4.28 2.93
C ALA A 136 -19.69 -3.02 3.03
N GLY A 137 -19.26 -2.44 1.90
CA GLY A 137 -18.46 -1.22 1.83
C GLY A 137 -17.01 -1.41 1.39
N ALA A 138 -16.61 -2.60 0.94
CA ALA A 138 -15.26 -2.79 0.39
C ALA A 138 -15.07 -1.98 -0.91
N ASP A 139 -13.95 -1.28 -1.04
CA ASP A 139 -13.59 -0.51 -2.24
C ASP A 139 -13.01 -1.41 -3.33
N ALA A 140 -12.43 -2.55 -2.94
CA ALA A 140 -11.94 -3.56 -3.86
C ALA A 140 -12.03 -4.95 -3.26
N VAL A 141 -12.00 -5.98 -4.11
CA VAL A 141 -12.04 -7.39 -3.69
C VAL A 141 -10.76 -8.13 -4.10
N LYS A 142 -10.31 -9.04 -3.23
CA LYS A 142 -9.15 -9.89 -3.49
C LYS A 142 -9.63 -11.26 -3.95
N VAL A 143 -9.44 -11.55 -5.24
CA VAL A 143 -9.94 -12.76 -5.89
C VAL A 143 -8.87 -13.84 -5.96
N GLY A 144 -9.21 -15.06 -5.56
CA GLY A 144 -8.38 -16.25 -5.69
C GLY A 144 -8.29 -17.07 -4.40
N ILE A 145 -8.58 -18.36 -4.50
CA ILE A 145 -8.41 -19.35 -3.43
C ILE A 145 -7.68 -20.55 -4.02
N GLY A 146 -6.49 -20.84 -3.49
CA GLY A 146 -5.67 -21.98 -3.88
C GLY A 146 -4.93 -21.90 -5.22
N PRO A 147 -4.81 -20.76 -5.95
CA PRO A 147 -4.18 -20.75 -7.28
C PRO A 147 -2.66 -20.76 -7.25
N GLY A 148 -2.04 -20.38 -6.12
CA GLY A 148 -0.58 -20.30 -6.01
C GLY A 148 0.11 -21.66 -6.13
N SER A 149 1.29 -21.71 -6.77
CA SER A 149 2.05 -22.94 -6.92
C SER A 149 2.48 -23.57 -5.59
N ILE A 150 2.70 -22.72 -4.57
CA ILE A 150 3.07 -23.11 -3.22
C ILE A 150 1.87 -23.22 -2.26
N CYS A 151 0.64 -22.95 -2.73
CA CYS A 151 -0.53 -22.95 -1.88
C CYS A 151 -0.95 -24.38 -1.50
N THR A 152 -1.05 -24.63 -0.21
CA THR A 152 -1.46 -25.93 0.36
C THR A 152 -2.95 -26.08 0.56
N THR A 153 -3.76 -25.03 0.38
CA THR A 153 -5.22 -25.05 0.61
C THR A 153 -5.92 -26.14 -0.17
N ARG A 154 -5.52 -26.36 -1.43
CA ARG A 154 -6.09 -27.42 -2.29
C ARG A 154 -5.84 -28.82 -1.74
N VAL A 155 -4.66 -29.04 -1.15
CA VAL A 155 -4.26 -30.33 -0.61
C VAL A 155 -4.87 -30.59 0.77
N ILE A 156 -4.87 -29.57 1.64
CA ILE A 156 -5.30 -29.69 3.03
C ILE A 156 -6.82 -29.58 3.16
N ALA A 157 -7.43 -28.62 2.49
CA ALA A 157 -8.86 -28.34 2.59
C ALA A 157 -9.69 -28.84 1.41
N GLY A 158 -9.05 -29.32 0.33
CA GLY A 158 -9.73 -29.71 -0.90
C GLY A 158 -10.42 -28.54 -1.63
N VAL A 159 -10.02 -27.31 -1.33
CA VAL A 159 -10.66 -26.09 -1.85
C VAL A 159 -9.68 -25.33 -2.74
N GLY A 160 -10.17 -24.94 -3.91
CA GLY A 160 -9.41 -24.09 -4.84
C GLY A 160 -10.14 -23.93 -6.17
N VAL A 161 -9.96 -22.77 -6.79
CA VAL A 161 -10.53 -22.45 -8.09
C VAL A 161 -9.41 -21.92 -8.99
N PRO A 162 -9.33 -22.32 -10.28
CA PRO A 162 -8.39 -21.74 -11.23
C PRO A 162 -8.58 -20.21 -11.30
N GLN A 163 -7.49 -19.44 -11.30
CA GLN A 163 -7.55 -17.99 -11.14
C GLN A 163 -8.39 -17.30 -12.23
N ILE A 164 -8.23 -17.72 -13.50
CA ILE A 164 -9.01 -17.13 -14.61
C ILE A 164 -10.49 -17.41 -14.46
N THR A 165 -10.86 -18.62 -14.01
CA THR A 165 -12.27 -18.97 -13.72
C THR A 165 -12.83 -18.09 -12.63
N ALA A 166 -12.09 -17.93 -11.51
CA ALA A 166 -12.54 -17.10 -10.38
C ALA A 166 -12.69 -15.62 -10.72
N VAL A 167 -11.92 -15.10 -11.70
CA VAL A 167 -12.01 -13.70 -12.14
C VAL A 167 -13.14 -13.51 -13.15
N ALA A 168 -13.48 -14.55 -13.93
CA ALA A 168 -14.55 -14.50 -14.95
C ALA A 168 -15.95 -14.68 -14.37
N GLU A 169 -16.06 -15.24 -13.16
CA GLU A 169 -17.30 -15.42 -12.41
C GLU A 169 -17.89 -14.06 -11.91
#